data_ceb4a694dd0f1691d925cb5732f488da
#
_entry.id   ceb4a694dd0f1691d925cb5732f488da
#
_cell.length_a   1.000
_cell.length_b   1.000
_cell.length_c   1.000
_cell.angle_alpha   90.00
_cell.angle_beta   90.00
_cell.angle_gamma   90.00
#
_symmetry.space_group_name_H-M   'P 1'
#
loop_
_entity.id
_entity.type
_entity.pdbx_description
1 polymer ?
#
loop_
_entity_poly.entity_id
_entity_poly.type
_entity_poly.pdbx_seq_one_letter_code
_entity_poly.pdbx_strand_id
1 'polypeptide(L)'
;MTEVSIAHVRVQGINFVFIPLSQGMARLAPSEQQVVVSELNKICRSANLAGSIVPAWPTVSGVGFSSDQNVHELLSRSLKLEFVLGNINKKINVPISALLNKALFNTQETTDSRLPSAQGPHQSSSQNDTRRISDSPNQLLTMLFSDIVGSTKIKQKYGDSKAVSIIEDHHAIIRELLRSTVSGREVSTSGDSFFMVFSTPSDAVLFALKWQDRIRNFAYSSGLDIADRIGIHVGEVYSNKTSVPGKDVDYNGIQVDTTARLMSLAQGNQILLSQCAFENAKQMLEGVKIAGIDMLSWKSHGLYAIKGVENPLEVFEVGETGAAPLKQPVDSEKAYRV
;
A
#
# COMPACT_ATOMS: atom_id res chain seq x y z
N MET A 1 21.22 -16.88 -14.57
CA MET A 1 20.67 -15.60 -15.04
C MET A 1 19.34 -15.40 -14.36
N THR A 2 19.08 -14.23 -13.82
CA THR A 2 17.82 -13.91 -13.15
C THR A 2 17.10 -12.83 -13.92
N GLU A 3 15.79 -12.95 -14.03
CA GLU A 3 14.93 -11.96 -14.66
C GLU A 3 14.69 -10.81 -13.70
N VAL A 4 15.01 -9.57 -14.14
CA VAL A 4 14.83 -8.34 -13.38
C VAL A 4 13.86 -7.44 -14.11
N SER A 5 12.85 -6.96 -13.41
CA SER A 5 11.87 -6.00 -13.92
C SER A 5 12.43 -4.59 -13.92
N ILE A 6 12.25 -3.84 -15.00
CA ILE A 6 12.72 -2.46 -15.14
C ILE A 6 11.60 -1.56 -15.65
N ALA A 7 11.69 -0.26 -15.34
CA ALA A 7 10.84 0.77 -15.90
C ALA A 7 11.64 1.57 -16.95
N HIS A 8 11.33 1.38 -18.23
CA HIS A 8 11.93 2.13 -19.33
C HIS A 8 10.92 3.19 -19.79
N VAL A 9 11.15 4.44 -19.40
CA VAL A 9 10.19 5.53 -19.55
C VAL A 9 10.87 6.79 -20.11
N ARG A 10 10.07 7.64 -20.76
CA ARG A 10 10.52 8.95 -21.23
C ARG A 10 9.86 10.04 -20.39
N VAL A 11 10.68 10.84 -19.70
CA VAL A 11 10.22 11.94 -18.85
C VAL A 11 10.88 13.23 -19.33
N GLN A 12 10.08 14.25 -19.63
CA GLN A 12 10.57 15.55 -20.12
C GLN A 12 11.56 15.45 -21.32
N GLY A 13 11.31 14.50 -22.22
CA GLY A 13 12.15 14.28 -23.40
C GLY A 13 13.39 13.39 -23.18
N ILE A 14 13.73 13.06 -21.94
CA ILE A 14 14.87 12.20 -21.57
C ILE A 14 14.38 10.77 -21.36
N ASN A 15 15.11 9.80 -21.93
CA ASN A 15 14.84 8.37 -21.66
C ASN A 15 15.52 7.94 -20.37
N PHE A 16 14.78 7.26 -19.52
CA PHE A 16 15.25 6.69 -18.26
C PHE A 16 15.02 5.18 -18.23
N VAL A 17 15.99 4.46 -17.66
CA VAL A 17 15.89 3.05 -17.31
C VAL A 17 16.00 2.95 -15.79
N PHE A 18 14.86 2.95 -15.11
CA PHE A 18 14.84 2.74 -13.66
C PHE A 18 14.92 1.25 -13.35
N ILE A 19 15.77 0.90 -12.39
CA ILE A 19 15.97 -0.47 -11.91
C ILE A 19 15.61 -0.50 -10.43
N PRO A 20 14.43 -1.04 -10.04
CA PRO A 20 14.06 -1.14 -8.65
C PRO A 20 14.94 -2.18 -7.95
N LEU A 21 15.60 -1.74 -6.88
CA LEU A 21 16.43 -2.56 -6.01
C LEU A 21 15.75 -2.71 -4.64
N SER A 22 16.15 -3.73 -3.88
CA SER A 22 15.66 -3.96 -2.53
C SER A 22 16.34 -3.06 -1.49
N GLN A 23 15.88 -3.10 -0.25
CA GLN A 23 16.57 -2.49 0.89
C GLN A 23 17.98 -3.02 1.10
N GLY A 24 18.31 -4.19 0.53
CA GLY A 24 19.68 -4.72 0.55
C GLY A 24 20.71 -3.76 0.00
N MET A 25 20.32 -2.94 -1.00
CA MET A 25 21.22 -1.90 -1.56
C MET A 25 21.60 -0.84 -0.52
N ALA A 26 20.67 -0.39 0.31
CA ALA A 26 20.95 0.61 1.35
C ALA A 26 21.88 0.09 2.47
N ARG A 27 22.03 -1.22 2.61
CA ARG A 27 22.88 -1.88 3.62
C ARG A 27 24.30 -2.15 3.13
N LEU A 28 24.56 -1.99 1.84
CA LEU A 28 25.89 -2.13 1.26
C LEU A 28 26.76 -0.91 1.60
N ALA A 29 28.05 -1.13 1.76
CA ALA A 29 29.00 -0.03 1.89
C ALA A 29 29.00 0.84 0.61
N PRO A 30 29.33 2.13 0.68
CA PRO A 30 29.34 3.02 -0.49
C PRO A 30 30.15 2.50 -1.68
N SER A 31 31.28 1.85 -1.43
CA SER A 31 32.13 1.21 -2.44
C SER A 31 31.43 0.01 -3.12
N GLU A 32 30.68 -0.80 -2.34
CA GLU A 32 29.92 -1.93 -2.84
C GLU A 32 28.71 -1.46 -3.67
N GLN A 33 28.04 -0.37 -3.24
CA GLN A 33 26.97 0.26 -3.99
C GLN A 33 27.45 0.71 -5.38
N GLN A 34 28.64 1.29 -5.47
CA GLN A 34 29.25 1.70 -6.75
C GLN A 34 29.52 0.50 -7.66
N VAL A 35 29.95 -0.62 -7.10
CA VAL A 35 30.15 -1.87 -7.88
C VAL A 35 28.83 -2.34 -8.46
N VAL A 36 27.76 -2.42 -7.66
CA VAL A 36 26.41 -2.80 -8.12
C VAL A 36 25.92 -1.87 -9.24
N VAL A 37 26.05 -0.56 -9.07
CA VAL A 37 25.68 0.44 -10.07
C VAL A 37 26.47 0.24 -11.37
N SER A 38 27.77 -0.01 -11.28
CA SER A 38 28.62 -0.26 -12.44
C SER A 38 28.23 -1.55 -13.19
N GLU A 39 27.90 -2.62 -12.46
CA GLU A 39 27.41 -3.87 -13.06
C GLU A 39 26.09 -3.66 -13.79
N LEU A 40 25.12 -2.99 -13.16
CA LEU A 40 23.82 -2.69 -13.77
C LEU A 40 23.96 -1.84 -15.03
N ASN A 41 24.84 -0.85 -15.01
CA ASN A 41 25.14 -0.03 -16.19
C ASN A 41 25.68 -0.87 -17.36
N LYS A 42 26.59 -1.81 -17.10
CA LYS A 42 27.13 -2.71 -18.14
C LYS A 42 26.03 -3.61 -18.71
N ILE A 43 25.18 -4.18 -17.85
CA ILE A 43 24.09 -5.06 -18.25
C ILE A 43 23.06 -4.33 -19.10
N CYS A 44 22.63 -3.15 -18.70
CA CYS A 44 21.65 -2.37 -19.46
C CYS A 44 22.19 -1.93 -20.83
N ARG A 45 23.47 -1.57 -20.90
CA ARG A 45 24.12 -1.25 -22.18
C ARG A 45 24.21 -2.46 -23.10
N SER A 46 24.56 -3.64 -22.56
CA SER A 46 24.59 -4.89 -23.35
C SER A 46 23.19 -5.35 -23.79
N ALA A 47 22.15 -4.99 -23.04
CA ALA A 47 20.75 -5.22 -23.42
C ALA A 47 20.17 -4.16 -24.38
N ASN A 48 21.01 -3.26 -24.90
CA ASN A 48 20.64 -2.22 -25.87
C ASN A 48 19.54 -1.27 -25.34
N LEU A 49 19.55 -0.98 -24.03
CA LEU A 49 18.63 -0.05 -23.40
C LEU A 49 19.18 1.37 -23.52
N ALA A 50 18.49 2.21 -24.30
CA ALA A 50 18.86 3.61 -24.48
C ALA A 50 18.30 4.47 -23.35
N GLY A 51 19.13 5.31 -22.74
CA GLY A 51 18.73 6.29 -21.72
C GLY A 51 19.63 6.29 -20.48
N SER A 52 19.34 7.20 -19.55
CA SER A 52 20.02 7.28 -18.25
C SER A 52 19.57 6.13 -17.37
N ILE A 53 20.53 5.33 -16.90
CA ILE A 53 20.27 4.18 -16.02
C ILE A 53 20.24 4.67 -14.59
N VAL A 54 19.13 4.42 -13.89
CA VAL A 54 18.85 4.91 -12.54
C VAL A 54 18.43 3.75 -11.64
N PRO A 55 19.37 3.04 -11.01
CA PRO A 55 19.05 2.16 -9.90
C PRO A 55 18.41 2.95 -8.77
N ALA A 56 17.28 2.47 -8.24
CA ALA A 56 16.53 3.12 -7.17
C ALA A 56 16.11 2.11 -6.10
N TRP A 57 16.25 2.48 -4.83
CA TRP A 57 15.97 1.60 -3.69
C TRP A 57 15.28 2.33 -2.54
N PRO A 58 14.51 1.62 -1.71
CA PRO A 58 13.90 2.22 -0.52
C PRO A 58 14.96 2.55 0.53
N THR A 59 14.84 3.73 1.14
CA THR A 59 15.62 4.16 2.30
C THR A 59 14.69 4.55 3.44
N VAL A 60 15.24 4.76 4.64
CA VAL A 60 14.45 5.20 5.83
C VAL A 60 13.79 6.56 5.59
N SER A 61 14.42 7.43 4.80
CA SER A 61 13.94 8.80 4.51
C SER A 61 13.26 8.96 3.15
N GLY A 62 13.00 7.86 2.42
CA GLY A 62 12.37 7.93 1.10
C GLY A 62 13.02 7.00 0.07
N VAL A 63 13.50 7.54 -1.04
CA VAL A 63 14.16 6.78 -2.10
C VAL A 63 15.63 7.17 -2.22
N GLY A 64 16.50 6.15 -2.16
CA GLY A 64 17.90 6.27 -2.61
C GLY A 64 17.99 5.95 -4.10
N PHE A 65 18.85 6.62 -4.82
CA PHE A 65 19.10 6.33 -6.22
C PHE A 65 20.52 6.75 -6.63
N SER A 66 20.97 6.19 -7.75
CA SER A 66 22.22 6.59 -8.39
C SER A 66 21.93 7.01 -9.83
N SER A 67 22.50 8.14 -10.25
CA SER A 67 22.33 8.68 -11.61
C SER A 67 23.54 9.54 -11.99
N ASP A 68 23.66 9.85 -13.29
CA ASP A 68 24.62 10.83 -13.77
C ASP A 68 24.33 12.22 -13.19
N GLN A 69 25.36 13.04 -13.03
CA GLN A 69 25.30 14.34 -12.37
C GLN A 69 24.26 15.28 -12.97
N ASN A 70 24.10 15.27 -14.30
CA ASN A 70 23.14 16.10 -15.03
C ASN A 70 21.68 15.76 -14.77
N VAL A 71 21.40 14.57 -14.28
CA VAL A 71 20.05 14.04 -14.01
C VAL A 71 19.76 14.01 -12.52
N HIS A 72 20.79 14.04 -11.69
CA HIS A 72 20.68 13.91 -10.24
C HIS A 72 19.81 15.03 -9.64
N GLU A 73 20.01 16.27 -10.05
CA GLU A 73 19.22 17.41 -9.55
C GLU A 73 17.75 17.31 -9.96
N LEU A 74 17.47 16.84 -11.19
CA LEU A 74 16.11 16.64 -11.66
C LEU A 74 15.36 15.57 -10.84
N LEU A 75 16.06 14.49 -10.53
CA LEU A 75 15.47 13.34 -9.83
C LEU A 75 15.40 13.53 -8.32
N SER A 76 16.36 14.22 -7.71
CA SER A 76 16.46 14.39 -6.25
C SER A 76 15.23 15.05 -5.63
N ARG A 77 14.51 15.90 -6.36
CA ARG A 77 13.31 16.60 -5.89
C ARG A 77 12.01 15.87 -6.21
N SER A 78 12.00 14.94 -7.17
CA SER A 78 10.78 14.37 -7.73
C SER A 78 10.73 12.86 -7.82
N LEU A 79 11.87 12.15 -7.70
CA LEU A 79 11.89 10.70 -7.83
C LEU A 79 11.26 10.05 -6.58
N LYS A 80 10.20 9.27 -6.83
CA LYS A 80 9.58 8.40 -5.83
C LYS A 80 9.69 6.95 -6.28
N LEU A 81 9.89 6.04 -5.33
CA LEU A 81 10.00 4.61 -5.65
C LEU A 81 8.72 4.07 -6.30
N GLU A 82 7.56 4.61 -5.89
CA GLU A 82 6.25 4.26 -6.45
C GLU A 82 6.18 4.58 -7.94
N PHE A 83 6.79 5.70 -8.38
CA PHE A 83 6.88 6.03 -9.80
C PHE A 83 7.68 4.96 -10.56
N VAL A 84 8.80 4.51 -10.01
CA VAL A 84 9.61 3.46 -10.62
C VAL A 84 8.82 2.15 -10.72
N LEU A 85 8.20 1.72 -9.63
CA LEU A 85 7.44 0.47 -9.55
C LEU A 85 6.18 0.50 -10.41
N GLY A 86 5.47 1.63 -10.46
CA GLY A 86 4.26 1.80 -11.27
C GLY A 86 4.50 1.87 -12.78
N ASN A 87 5.75 2.07 -13.21
CA ASN A 87 6.12 2.15 -14.63
C ASN A 87 6.95 0.95 -15.12
N ILE A 88 6.99 -0.15 -14.37
CA ILE A 88 7.66 -1.38 -14.82
C ILE A 88 6.98 -1.87 -16.11
N ASN A 89 7.76 -1.96 -17.19
CA ASN A 89 7.26 -2.31 -18.52
C ASN A 89 8.18 -3.22 -19.33
N LYS A 90 9.35 -3.58 -18.78
CA LYS A 90 10.30 -4.50 -19.41
C LYS A 90 10.93 -5.44 -18.38
N LYS A 91 11.47 -6.55 -18.85
CA LYS A 91 12.25 -7.50 -18.09
C LYS A 91 13.58 -7.74 -18.79
N ILE A 92 14.65 -7.84 -18.03
CA ILE A 92 16.00 -8.13 -18.51
C ILE A 92 16.58 -9.31 -17.75
N ASN A 93 17.37 -10.14 -18.46
CA ASN A 93 18.12 -11.22 -17.84
C ASN A 93 19.49 -10.72 -17.36
N VAL A 94 19.75 -10.88 -16.08
CA VAL A 94 20.93 -10.34 -15.40
C VAL A 94 21.79 -11.51 -14.88
N PRO A 95 23.08 -11.56 -15.21
CA PRO A 95 24.01 -12.44 -14.52
C PRO A 95 24.17 -11.93 -13.09
N ILE A 96 23.99 -12.80 -12.09
CA ILE A 96 23.98 -12.39 -10.68
C ILE A 96 25.37 -12.60 -10.07
N SER A 97 26.00 -11.49 -9.64
CA SER A 97 27.07 -11.49 -8.64
C SER A 97 26.49 -11.57 -7.21
N ALA A 98 27.28 -11.94 -6.23
CA ALA A 98 26.86 -11.99 -4.83
C ALA A 98 26.33 -10.63 -4.32
N LEU A 99 27.00 -9.52 -4.71
CA LEU A 99 26.58 -8.15 -4.35
C LEU A 99 25.27 -7.75 -5.05
N LEU A 100 25.13 -8.06 -6.32
CA LEU A 100 23.92 -7.77 -7.08
C LEU A 100 22.73 -8.57 -6.55
N ASN A 101 22.94 -9.81 -6.10
CA ASN A 101 21.91 -10.61 -5.45
C ASN A 101 21.43 -9.98 -4.13
N LYS A 102 22.34 -9.49 -3.29
CA LYS A 102 21.99 -8.74 -2.07
C LYS A 102 21.19 -7.48 -2.39
N ALA A 103 21.58 -6.74 -3.42
CA ALA A 103 20.90 -5.51 -3.84
C ALA A 103 19.50 -5.76 -4.42
N LEU A 104 19.30 -6.85 -5.15
CA LEU A 104 18.02 -7.18 -5.80
C LEU A 104 17.03 -7.86 -4.86
N PHE A 105 17.46 -8.80 -3.98
CA PHE A 105 16.57 -9.73 -3.29
C PHE A 105 16.61 -9.66 -1.77
N ASN A 106 17.34 -8.72 -1.16
CA ASN A 106 17.42 -8.58 0.30
C ASN A 106 17.82 -9.88 1.05
N THR A 107 18.63 -10.73 0.42
CA THR A 107 19.08 -12.00 1.01
C THR A 107 20.03 -11.77 2.17
N GLN A 108 19.66 -12.28 3.35
CA GLN A 108 20.57 -12.48 4.47
C GLN A 108 21.37 -13.76 4.22
N GLU A 109 22.68 -13.71 4.41
CA GLU A 109 23.52 -14.92 4.36
C GLU A 109 23.12 -15.88 5.50
N THR A 110 22.61 -17.05 5.14
CA THR A 110 22.59 -18.20 6.04
C THR A 110 23.99 -18.77 6.10
N THR A 111 24.75 -18.39 7.10
CA THR A 111 25.98 -19.11 7.46
C THR A 111 25.61 -20.34 8.26
N ASP A 112 25.63 -21.48 7.59
CA ASP A 112 25.66 -22.79 8.23
C ASP A 112 27.12 -23.14 8.55
N SER A 113 27.47 -23.20 9.83
CA SER A 113 28.64 -23.94 10.32
C SER A 113 28.45 -24.34 11.78
N ARG A 114 28.31 -25.61 11.94
CA ARG A 114 28.45 -26.54 13.07
C ARG A 114 29.03 -26.02 14.39
N LEU A 115 28.31 -26.36 15.46
CA LEU A 115 28.73 -26.39 16.86
C LEU A 115 30.03 -27.18 17.12
N PRO A 116 30.79 -26.87 18.20
CA PRO A 116 30.55 -27.62 19.41
C PRO A 116 30.48 -26.82 20.75
N SER A 117 29.90 -27.50 21.72
CA SER A 117 29.58 -27.20 23.10
C SER A 117 30.68 -26.61 24.00
N ALA A 118 30.36 -25.72 24.94
CA ALA A 118 30.39 -25.88 26.39
C ALA A 118 30.63 -24.58 27.19
N GLN A 119 29.77 -24.38 28.17
CA GLN A 119 29.96 -23.74 29.50
C GLN A 119 30.18 -22.21 29.62
N GLY A 120 29.23 -21.59 30.32
CA GLY A 120 29.08 -20.23 30.79
C GLY A 120 30.06 -19.80 31.92
N PRO A 121 29.76 -18.82 32.81
CA PRO A 121 29.07 -17.54 32.52
C PRO A 121 29.97 -16.34 32.87
N HIS A 122 29.76 -15.17 32.33
CA HIS A 122 29.99 -13.88 33.04
C HIS A 122 29.31 -12.70 32.33
N GLN A 123 28.68 -11.87 33.15
CA GLN A 123 28.03 -10.59 32.83
C GLN A 123 29.05 -9.55 32.32
N SER A 124 28.66 -8.76 31.37
CA SER A 124 28.80 -7.29 31.44
C SER A 124 28.12 -6.60 30.24
N SER A 125 27.35 -5.62 30.60
CA SER A 125 26.63 -4.64 29.83
C SER A 125 27.46 -3.92 28.75
N SER A 126 26.90 -3.82 27.53
CA SER A 126 26.95 -2.56 26.78
C SER A 126 25.84 -2.57 25.71
N GLN A 127 24.93 -1.62 25.88
CA GLN A 127 23.85 -1.29 24.99
C GLN A 127 24.41 -0.83 23.64
N ASN A 128 24.01 -1.48 22.56
CA ASN A 128 23.92 -0.87 21.24
C ASN A 128 22.54 -1.15 20.68
N ASP A 129 21.72 -0.15 20.86
CA ASP A 129 20.31 -0.06 20.51
C ASP A 129 20.19 0.14 18.98
N THR A 130 20.28 -0.93 18.22
CA THR A 130 19.80 -0.94 16.84
C THR A 130 18.31 -1.27 16.89
N ARG A 131 17.47 -0.22 16.89
CA ARG A 131 16.03 -0.33 16.77
C ARG A 131 15.67 -1.10 15.50
N ARG A 132 15.56 -2.40 15.64
CA ARG A 132 14.64 -3.19 14.83
C ARG A 132 13.27 -2.56 15.08
N ILE A 133 12.51 -2.25 14.02
CA ILE A 133 11.06 -2.08 14.13
C ILE A 133 10.58 -3.45 14.55
N SER A 134 10.56 -3.61 15.86
CA SER A 134 10.35 -4.86 16.58
C SER A 134 8.86 -5.17 16.51
N ASP A 135 8.55 -6.39 16.77
CA ASP A 135 7.31 -6.96 17.29
C ASP A 135 6.75 -6.15 18.49
N SER A 136 6.65 -4.83 18.36
CA SER A 136 5.94 -3.98 19.31
C SER A 136 4.48 -4.36 19.20
N PRO A 137 3.82 -4.73 20.30
CA PRO A 137 2.41 -5.08 20.27
C PRO A 137 1.54 -3.91 19.77
N ASN A 138 2.05 -2.67 19.78
CA ASN A 138 1.37 -1.46 19.30
C ASN A 138 1.99 -0.97 18.02
N GLN A 139 1.16 -0.74 17.01
CA GLN A 139 1.54 -0.17 15.72
C GLN A 139 0.58 0.93 15.33
N LEU A 140 1.12 2.05 14.84
CA LEU A 140 0.30 3.09 14.20
C LEU A 140 0.07 2.67 12.73
N LEU A 141 -1.17 2.40 12.38
CA LEU A 141 -1.54 1.95 11.04
C LEU A 141 -2.70 2.78 10.48
N THR A 142 -2.76 2.83 9.16
CA THR A 142 -3.95 3.24 8.45
C THR A 142 -4.81 2.02 8.18
N MET A 143 -6.01 2.03 8.70
CA MET A 143 -6.99 0.94 8.56
C MET A 143 -8.04 1.30 7.52
N LEU A 144 -8.44 0.33 6.73
CA LEU A 144 -9.51 0.42 5.75
C LEU A 144 -10.49 -0.72 5.99
N PHE A 145 -11.76 -0.38 6.18
CA PHE A 145 -12.87 -1.32 6.09
C PHE A 145 -13.72 -1.03 4.87
N SER A 146 -14.18 -2.07 4.23
CA SER A 146 -15.14 -1.99 3.13
C SER A 146 -16.26 -3.00 3.27
N ASP A 147 -17.36 -2.74 2.56
CA ASP A 147 -18.53 -3.62 2.54
C ASP A 147 -19.35 -3.33 1.28
N ILE A 148 -19.97 -4.38 0.68
CA ILE A 148 -20.86 -4.23 -0.47
C ILE A 148 -22.22 -3.75 0.01
N VAL A 149 -22.67 -2.60 -0.47
CA VAL A 149 -23.99 -2.07 -0.12
C VAL A 149 -25.10 -2.95 -0.70
N GLY A 150 -25.93 -3.48 0.19
CA GLY A 150 -27.08 -4.28 -0.22
C GLY A 150 -26.74 -5.68 -0.75
N SER A 151 -25.67 -6.29 -0.29
CA SER A 151 -25.28 -7.67 -0.65
C SER A 151 -26.41 -8.70 -0.48
N THR A 152 -27.29 -8.51 0.52
CA THR A 152 -28.50 -9.31 0.68
C THR A 152 -29.47 -9.16 -0.50
N LYS A 153 -29.60 -7.97 -1.09
CA LYS A 153 -30.42 -7.74 -2.28
C LYS A 153 -29.86 -8.45 -3.51
N ILE A 154 -28.54 -8.56 -3.62
CA ILE A 154 -27.89 -9.34 -4.68
C ILE A 154 -28.31 -10.82 -4.58
N LYS A 155 -28.29 -11.40 -3.37
CA LYS A 155 -28.76 -12.77 -3.12
C LYS A 155 -30.24 -12.93 -3.47
N GLN A 156 -31.08 -11.99 -3.06
CA GLN A 156 -32.51 -12.01 -3.38
C GLN A 156 -32.81 -11.91 -4.88
N LYS A 157 -32.03 -11.06 -5.61
CA LYS A 157 -32.27 -10.80 -7.05
C LYS A 157 -31.72 -11.90 -7.94
N TYR A 158 -30.55 -12.45 -7.63
CA TYR A 158 -29.83 -13.38 -8.51
C TYR A 158 -29.76 -14.82 -8.00
N GLY A 159 -30.23 -15.08 -6.76
CA GLY A 159 -30.08 -16.35 -6.06
C GLY A 159 -28.70 -16.57 -5.46
N ASP A 160 -28.59 -17.49 -4.49
CA ASP A 160 -27.36 -17.67 -3.70
C ASP A 160 -26.14 -18.04 -4.54
N SER A 161 -26.29 -18.99 -5.47
CA SER A 161 -25.16 -19.44 -6.30
C SER A 161 -24.57 -18.31 -7.15
N LYS A 162 -25.41 -17.51 -7.81
CA LYS A 162 -24.98 -16.38 -8.62
C LYS A 162 -24.39 -15.27 -7.76
N ALA A 163 -24.98 -15.02 -6.59
CA ALA A 163 -24.46 -14.03 -5.64
C ALA A 163 -23.06 -14.39 -5.12
N VAL A 164 -22.80 -15.66 -4.83
CA VAL A 164 -21.46 -16.16 -4.46
C VAL A 164 -20.47 -15.87 -5.57
N SER A 165 -20.79 -16.22 -6.82
CA SER A 165 -19.89 -15.93 -7.96
C SER A 165 -19.61 -14.45 -8.13
N ILE A 166 -20.63 -13.57 -7.96
CA ILE A 166 -20.44 -12.10 -8.03
C ILE A 166 -19.48 -11.61 -6.93
N ILE A 167 -19.63 -12.13 -5.70
CA ILE A 167 -18.74 -11.77 -4.58
C ILE A 167 -17.32 -12.29 -4.82
N GLU A 168 -17.15 -13.49 -5.37
CA GLU A 168 -15.84 -14.03 -5.73
C GLU A 168 -15.14 -13.20 -6.81
N ASP A 169 -15.87 -12.79 -7.86
CA ASP A 169 -15.33 -11.90 -8.91
C ASP A 169 -14.93 -10.54 -8.31
N HIS A 170 -15.78 -9.96 -7.45
CA HIS A 170 -15.46 -8.74 -6.70
C HIS A 170 -14.17 -8.91 -5.89
N HIS A 171 -14.05 -9.97 -5.09
CA HIS A 171 -12.85 -10.26 -4.29
C HIS A 171 -11.59 -10.43 -5.16
N ALA A 172 -11.73 -11.08 -6.32
CA ALA A 172 -10.61 -11.27 -7.25
C ALA A 172 -10.08 -9.92 -7.76
N ILE A 173 -10.98 -9.00 -8.15
CA ILE A 173 -10.63 -7.63 -8.60
C ILE A 173 -9.85 -6.88 -7.50
N ILE A 174 -10.34 -6.91 -6.27
CA ILE A 174 -9.74 -6.19 -5.15
C ILE A 174 -8.39 -6.78 -4.77
N ARG A 175 -8.25 -8.09 -4.73
CA ARG A 175 -6.96 -8.75 -4.43
C ARG A 175 -5.94 -8.55 -5.55
N GLU A 176 -6.37 -8.47 -6.81
CA GLU A 176 -5.49 -8.10 -7.92
C GLU A 176 -4.96 -6.67 -7.74
N LEU A 177 -5.85 -5.73 -7.41
CA LEU A 177 -5.46 -4.35 -7.11
C LEU A 177 -4.49 -4.28 -5.92
N LEU A 178 -4.75 -5.04 -4.85
CA LEU A 178 -3.91 -5.07 -3.65
C LEU A 178 -2.49 -5.58 -3.95
N ARG A 179 -2.34 -6.60 -4.83
CA ARG A 179 -1.02 -7.11 -5.26
C ARG A 179 -0.17 -6.05 -5.94
N SER A 180 -0.78 -5.05 -6.57
CA SER A 180 -0.08 -3.93 -7.18
C SER A 180 0.23 -2.79 -6.20
N THR A 181 -0.20 -2.92 -4.94
CA THR A 181 -0.06 -1.91 -3.89
C THR A 181 1.06 -2.30 -2.92
N VAL A 182 2.07 -1.45 -2.78
CA VAL A 182 3.30 -1.77 -2.03
C VAL A 182 3.09 -1.85 -0.52
N SER A 183 2.22 -0.99 0.04
CA SER A 183 2.07 -0.83 1.49
C SER A 183 0.81 -1.46 2.07
N GLY A 184 -0.08 -2.01 1.22
CA GLY A 184 -1.36 -2.56 1.63
C GLY A 184 -1.28 -4.04 1.98
N ARG A 185 -2.03 -4.45 3.01
CA ARG A 185 -2.17 -5.85 3.40
C ARG A 185 -3.61 -6.17 3.79
N GLU A 186 -4.14 -7.28 3.25
CA GLU A 186 -5.40 -7.87 3.71
C GLU A 186 -5.17 -8.50 5.10
N VAL A 187 -6.01 -8.14 6.06
CA VAL A 187 -5.99 -8.70 7.42
C VAL A 187 -7.05 -9.78 7.53
N SER A 188 -8.25 -9.49 7.06
CA SER A 188 -9.35 -10.45 7.06
C SER A 188 -10.41 -10.08 6.02
N THR A 189 -11.13 -11.11 5.58
CA THR A 189 -12.32 -11.02 4.76
C THR A 189 -13.45 -11.79 5.45
N SER A 190 -14.61 -11.19 5.57
CA SER A 190 -15.80 -11.82 6.17
C SER A 190 -17.01 -11.53 5.30
N GLY A 191 -17.50 -12.57 4.62
CA GLY A 191 -18.58 -12.41 3.65
C GLY A 191 -18.14 -11.52 2.48
N ASP A 192 -18.76 -10.35 2.36
CA ASP A 192 -18.48 -9.33 1.35
C ASP A 192 -17.61 -8.16 1.86
N SER A 193 -17.18 -8.23 3.12
CA SER A 193 -16.41 -7.17 3.78
C SER A 193 -14.92 -7.47 3.80
N PHE A 194 -14.09 -6.45 3.60
CA PHE A 194 -12.64 -6.52 3.80
C PHE A 194 -12.20 -5.66 4.96
N PHE A 195 -11.21 -6.15 5.70
CA PHE A 195 -10.36 -5.37 6.59
C PHE A 195 -8.93 -5.39 6.07
N MET A 196 -8.40 -4.22 5.80
CA MET A 196 -7.05 -4.01 5.28
C MET A 196 -6.30 -2.98 6.11
N VAL A 197 -4.97 -3.06 6.08
CA VAL A 197 -4.08 -2.08 6.73
C VAL A 197 -3.03 -1.58 5.73
N PHE A 198 -2.63 -0.33 5.91
CA PHE A 198 -1.65 0.36 5.08
C PHE A 198 -0.65 1.10 5.98
N SER A 199 0.55 1.31 5.46
CA SER A 199 1.58 2.06 6.16
C SER A 199 1.30 3.57 6.18
N THR A 200 0.59 4.09 5.18
CA THR A 200 0.28 5.52 5.07
C THR A 200 -1.18 5.79 4.68
N PRO A 201 -1.76 6.94 5.12
CA PRO A 201 -3.11 7.33 4.71
C PRO A 201 -3.24 7.58 3.20
N SER A 202 -2.21 8.15 2.57
CA SER A 202 -2.21 8.41 1.12
C SER A 202 -2.30 7.13 0.30
N ASP A 203 -1.62 6.06 0.72
CA ASP A 203 -1.69 4.77 0.03
C ASP A 203 -3.08 4.13 0.18
N ALA A 204 -3.66 4.19 1.39
CA ALA A 204 -5.01 3.69 1.63
C ALA A 204 -6.06 4.42 0.79
N VAL A 205 -5.96 5.75 0.72
CA VAL A 205 -6.87 6.57 -0.09
C VAL A 205 -6.68 6.33 -1.58
N LEU A 206 -5.44 6.28 -2.06
CA LEU A 206 -5.16 5.96 -3.46
C LEU A 206 -5.68 4.58 -3.85
N PHE A 207 -5.51 3.59 -2.97
CA PHE A 207 -6.05 2.25 -3.16
C PHE A 207 -7.59 2.29 -3.21
N ALA A 208 -8.25 2.96 -2.25
CA ALA A 208 -9.70 3.07 -2.19
C ALA A 208 -10.30 3.77 -3.43
N LEU A 209 -9.64 4.82 -3.95
CA LEU A 209 -10.05 5.49 -5.18
C LEU A 209 -9.99 4.56 -6.39
N LYS A 210 -8.90 3.83 -6.56
CA LYS A 210 -8.75 2.82 -7.62
C LYS A 210 -9.73 1.67 -7.46
N TRP A 211 -10.02 1.26 -6.22
CA TRP A 211 -11.03 0.27 -5.91
C TRP A 211 -12.41 0.72 -6.44
N GLN A 212 -12.85 1.92 -6.06
CA GLN A 212 -14.13 2.46 -6.51
C GLN A 212 -14.22 2.54 -8.04
N ASP A 213 -13.16 2.95 -8.72
CA ASP A 213 -13.09 2.95 -10.18
C ASP A 213 -13.25 1.54 -10.77
N ARG A 214 -12.49 0.57 -10.26
CA ARG A 214 -12.57 -0.83 -10.74
C ARG A 214 -13.95 -1.45 -10.53
N ILE A 215 -14.58 -1.19 -9.39
CA ILE A 215 -15.91 -1.74 -9.10
C ILE A 215 -16.99 -1.05 -9.93
N ARG A 216 -16.93 0.26 -10.17
CA ARG A 216 -17.82 0.93 -11.11
C ARG A 216 -17.73 0.33 -12.52
N ASN A 217 -16.51 0.10 -13.01
CA ASN A 217 -16.28 -0.53 -14.30
C ASN A 217 -16.81 -1.98 -14.35
N PHE A 218 -16.60 -2.75 -13.30
CA PHE A 218 -17.16 -4.09 -13.17
C PHE A 218 -18.68 -4.08 -13.14
N ALA A 219 -19.30 -3.21 -12.35
CA ALA A 219 -20.76 -3.04 -12.29
C ALA A 219 -21.34 -2.69 -13.66
N TYR A 220 -20.73 -1.73 -14.36
CA TYR A 220 -21.18 -1.31 -15.69
C TYR A 220 -21.05 -2.44 -16.73
N SER A 221 -19.91 -3.11 -16.80
CA SER A 221 -19.64 -4.15 -17.80
C SER A 221 -20.48 -5.42 -17.58
N SER A 222 -20.81 -5.74 -16.34
CA SER A 222 -21.61 -6.92 -15.98
C SER A 222 -23.11 -6.64 -15.84
N GLY A 223 -23.54 -5.38 -15.91
CA GLY A 223 -24.95 -4.99 -15.69
C GLY A 223 -25.42 -5.24 -14.25
N LEU A 224 -24.50 -5.23 -13.30
CA LEU A 224 -24.78 -5.46 -11.88
C LEU A 224 -24.99 -4.14 -11.14
N ASP A 225 -25.91 -4.15 -10.18
CA ASP A 225 -26.10 -3.07 -9.21
C ASP A 225 -25.26 -3.39 -7.96
N ILE A 226 -23.95 -3.12 -8.03
CA ILE A 226 -23.00 -3.35 -6.97
C ILE A 226 -22.19 -2.08 -6.70
N ALA A 227 -22.04 -1.74 -5.43
CA ALA A 227 -21.30 -0.58 -5.00
C ALA A 227 -20.72 -0.83 -3.61
N ASP A 228 -19.47 -0.41 -3.39
CA ASP A 228 -18.80 -0.52 -2.10
C ASP A 228 -18.90 0.77 -1.31
N ARG A 229 -18.96 0.62 0.00
CA ARG A 229 -18.72 1.67 0.98
C ARG A 229 -17.39 1.42 1.69
N ILE A 230 -16.62 2.48 1.90
CA ILE A 230 -15.26 2.38 2.46
C ILE A 230 -15.10 3.39 3.59
N GLY A 231 -14.48 2.95 4.70
CA GLY A 231 -14.07 3.80 5.80
C GLY A 231 -12.56 3.68 6.05
N ILE A 232 -11.88 4.81 6.21
CA ILE A 232 -10.42 4.89 6.42
C ILE A 232 -10.11 5.69 7.67
N HIS A 233 -9.35 5.11 8.59
CA HIS A 233 -8.96 5.72 9.85
C HIS A 233 -7.49 5.44 10.17
N VAL A 234 -6.84 6.33 10.91
CA VAL A 234 -5.47 6.18 11.41
C VAL A 234 -5.51 6.03 12.91
N GLY A 235 -4.88 5.00 13.43
CA GLY A 235 -4.80 4.81 14.88
C GLY A 235 -3.82 3.74 15.29
N GLU A 236 -3.51 3.74 16.58
CA GLU A 236 -2.70 2.68 17.19
C GLU A 236 -3.54 1.42 17.39
N VAL A 237 -3.00 0.30 16.96
CA VAL A 237 -3.62 -1.02 17.07
C VAL A 237 -2.70 -2.00 17.75
N TYR A 238 -3.30 -2.97 18.43
CA TYR A 238 -2.59 -4.10 19.01
C TYR A 238 -2.55 -5.24 18.00
N SER A 239 -1.33 -5.68 17.68
CA SER A 239 -1.11 -6.86 16.84
C SER A 239 -0.98 -8.12 17.68
N ASN A 240 -1.78 -9.13 17.38
CA ASN A 240 -1.68 -10.45 17.98
C ASN A 240 -1.32 -11.46 16.90
N LYS A 241 -0.28 -12.29 17.18
CA LYS A 241 -0.05 -13.48 16.35
C LYS A 241 -1.23 -14.41 16.50
N THR A 242 -1.79 -14.85 15.40
CA THR A 242 -2.90 -15.80 15.42
C THR A 242 -2.40 -17.20 15.06
N SER A 243 -2.99 -18.22 15.70
CA SER A 243 -2.76 -19.63 15.36
C SER A 243 -3.70 -20.12 14.24
N VAL A 244 -4.53 -19.23 13.67
CA VAL A 244 -5.46 -19.59 12.59
C VAL A 244 -4.67 -19.79 11.31
N PRO A 245 -4.75 -20.96 10.66
CA PRO A 245 -4.07 -21.20 9.40
C PRO A 245 -4.46 -20.17 8.32
N GLY A 246 -3.44 -19.58 7.68
CA GLY A 246 -3.64 -18.57 6.64
C GLY A 246 -3.87 -17.14 7.14
N LYS A 247 -3.80 -16.90 8.45
CA LYS A 247 -3.89 -15.57 9.06
C LYS A 247 -2.68 -15.34 9.97
N ASP A 248 -1.73 -14.54 9.52
CA ASP A 248 -0.47 -14.34 10.25
C ASP A 248 -0.62 -13.42 11.47
N VAL A 249 -1.44 -12.37 11.33
CA VAL A 249 -1.63 -11.32 12.36
C VAL A 249 -3.09 -10.91 12.40
N ASP A 250 -3.60 -10.69 13.60
CA ASP A 250 -4.87 -10.04 13.86
C ASP A 250 -4.66 -8.68 14.54
N TYR A 251 -5.54 -7.72 14.28
CA TYR A 251 -5.49 -6.40 14.90
C TYR A 251 -6.74 -6.17 15.72
N ASN A 252 -6.54 -5.67 16.93
CA ASN A 252 -7.61 -5.40 17.88
C ASN A 252 -7.45 -4.00 18.47
N GLY A 253 -8.54 -3.43 18.94
CA GLY A 253 -8.56 -2.16 19.63
C GLY A 253 -9.69 -1.24 19.17
N ILE A 254 -9.90 -0.18 19.93
CA ILE A 254 -10.96 0.79 19.67
C ILE A 254 -10.86 1.44 18.28
N GLN A 255 -9.64 1.56 17.76
CA GLN A 255 -9.41 2.18 16.44
C GLN A 255 -9.88 1.28 15.29
N VAL A 256 -9.78 -0.04 15.46
CA VAL A 256 -10.35 -1.02 14.50
C VAL A 256 -11.87 -0.89 14.46
N ASP A 257 -12.51 -0.85 15.65
CA ASP A 257 -13.94 -0.63 15.77
C ASP A 257 -14.39 0.72 15.20
N THR A 258 -13.60 1.78 15.45
CA THR A 258 -13.87 3.13 14.93
C THR A 258 -13.87 3.12 13.41
N THR A 259 -12.91 2.44 12.79
CA THR A 259 -12.82 2.31 11.33
C THR A 259 -14.06 1.60 10.75
N ALA A 260 -14.46 0.49 11.37
CA ALA A 260 -15.65 -0.26 10.94
C ALA A 260 -16.94 0.58 11.08
N ARG A 261 -17.05 1.39 12.14
CA ARG A 261 -18.20 2.29 12.35
C ARG A 261 -18.19 3.45 11.36
N LEU A 262 -17.03 4.01 11.06
CA LEU A 262 -16.88 5.02 10.02
C LEU A 262 -17.33 4.48 8.66
N MET A 263 -16.92 3.26 8.29
CA MET A 263 -17.39 2.59 7.07
C MET A 263 -18.92 2.41 7.09
N SER A 264 -19.52 2.09 8.23
CA SER A 264 -20.97 1.87 8.33
C SER A 264 -21.80 3.13 8.08
N LEU A 265 -21.26 4.34 8.25
CA LEU A 265 -21.89 5.60 7.89
C LEU A 265 -21.94 5.83 6.37
N ALA A 266 -21.00 5.22 5.64
CA ALA A 266 -20.85 5.46 4.20
C ALA A 266 -22.01 4.83 3.39
N GLN A 267 -22.40 5.53 2.34
CA GLN A 267 -23.28 5.02 1.29
C GLN A 267 -22.46 4.34 0.19
N GLY A 268 -23.12 3.66 -0.75
CA GLY A 268 -22.43 3.09 -1.90
C GLY A 268 -21.63 4.14 -2.68
N ASN A 269 -20.42 3.77 -3.08
CA ASN A 269 -19.43 4.62 -3.74
C ASN A 269 -18.83 5.74 -2.86
N GLN A 270 -19.09 5.76 -1.54
CA GLN A 270 -18.44 6.69 -0.63
C GLN A 270 -17.15 6.13 -0.03
N ILE A 271 -16.14 7.00 0.08
CA ILE A 271 -14.91 6.78 0.85
C ILE A 271 -14.90 7.81 1.96
N LEU A 272 -15.17 7.38 3.20
CA LEU A 272 -15.16 8.24 4.38
C LEU A 272 -13.83 8.15 5.11
N LEU A 273 -13.38 9.27 5.63
CA LEU A 273 -12.08 9.44 6.29
C LEU A 273 -12.26 10.11 7.65
N SER A 274 -11.48 9.68 8.63
CA SER A 274 -11.25 10.49 9.82
C SER A 274 -10.33 11.67 9.51
N GLN A 275 -10.35 12.70 10.34
CA GLN A 275 -9.57 13.92 10.16
C GLN A 275 -8.09 13.63 9.88
N CYS A 276 -7.44 12.82 10.73
CA CYS A 276 -6.03 12.48 10.56
C CYS A 276 -5.75 11.81 9.20
N ALA A 277 -6.62 10.88 8.76
CA ALA A 277 -6.49 10.23 7.45
C ALA A 277 -6.67 11.24 6.31
N PHE A 278 -7.65 12.13 6.43
CA PHE A 278 -7.94 13.18 5.45
C PHE A 278 -6.78 14.16 5.28
N GLU A 279 -6.27 14.75 6.36
CA GLU A 279 -5.23 15.77 6.32
C GLU A 279 -3.95 15.22 5.66
N ASN A 280 -3.52 14.05 6.10
CA ASN A 280 -2.32 13.42 5.55
C ASN A 280 -2.50 12.98 4.09
N ALA A 281 -3.61 12.37 3.75
CA ALA A 281 -3.87 11.92 2.38
C ALA A 281 -4.04 13.10 1.42
N LYS A 282 -4.77 14.15 1.82
CA LYS A 282 -4.99 15.34 0.99
C LYS A 282 -3.68 16.04 0.69
N GLN A 283 -2.83 16.26 1.70
CA GLN A 283 -1.52 16.88 1.50
C GLN A 283 -0.66 16.13 0.47
N MET A 284 -0.73 14.81 0.46
CA MET A 284 0.08 13.97 -0.43
C MET A 284 -0.52 13.77 -1.83
N LEU A 285 -1.84 13.84 -1.95
CA LEU A 285 -2.55 13.55 -3.20
C LEU A 285 -3.02 14.81 -3.94
N GLU A 286 -2.93 16.00 -3.34
CA GLU A 286 -3.30 17.25 -3.99
C GLU A 286 -2.41 17.50 -5.22
N GLY A 287 -3.05 17.70 -6.38
CA GLY A 287 -2.34 17.88 -7.66
C GLY A 287 -1.74 16.62 -8.27
N VAL A 288 -1.88 15.46 -7.64
CA VAL A 288 -1.41 14.18 -8.19
C VAL A 288 -2.40 13.67 -9.25
N LYS A 289 -1.91 13.38 -10.45
CA LYS A 289 -2.70 12.70 -11.47
C LYS A 289 -2.78 11.21 -11.18
N ILE A 290 -4.00 10.71 -11.02
CA ILE A 290 -4.28 9.30 -10.78
C ILE A 290 -4.85 8.70 -12.06
N ALA A 291 -4.23 7.62 -12.57
CA ALA A 291 -4.71 6.98 -13.79
C ALA A 291 -6.15 6.46 -13.62
N GLY A 292 -7.02 6.83 -14.54
CA GLY A 292 -8.44 6.46 -14.52
C GLY A 292 -9.32 7.36 -13.65
N ILE A 293 -8.77 8.43 -13.04
CA ILE A 293 -9.50 9.37 -12.18
C ILE A 293 -9.15 10.79 -12.62
N ASP A 294 -10.14 11.55 -13.04
CA ASP A 294 -9.90 12.89 -13.62
C ASP A 294 -9.59 13.92 -12.54
N MET A 295 -10.47 14.12 -11.59
CA MET A 295 -10.33 15.14 -10.55
C MET A 295 -10.88 14.62 -9.22
N LEU A 296 -10.18 14.93 -8.12
CA LEU A 296 -10.61 14.60 -6.78
C LEU A 296 -11.42 15.75 -6.15
N SER A 297 -12.53 15.38 -5.53
CA SER A 297 -13.26 16.23 -4.61
C SER A 297 -13.05 15.76 -3.17
N TRP A 298 -12.88 16.73 -2.28
CA TRP A 298 -12.72 16.53 -0.84
C TRP A 298 -13.82 17.31 -0.12
N LYS A 299 -14.54 16.66 0.80
CA LYS A 299 -15.66 17.28 1.50
C LYS A 299 -15.64 16.95 2.99
N SER A 300 -15.84 17.97 3.85
CA SER A 300 -16.14 17.76 5.26
C SER A 300 -17.65 17.54 5.44
N HIS A 301 -17.98 16.59 6.30
CA HIS A 301 -19.35 16.31 6.71
C HIS A 301 -19.64 16.77 8.15
N GLY A 302 -18.65 17.32 8.84
CA GLY A 302 -18.75 17.77 10.22
C GLY A 302 -18.51 16.67 11.24
N LEU A 303 -18.99 16.89 12.46
CA LEU A 303 -18.73 16.03 13.60
C LEU A 303 -19.75 14.90 13.72
N TYR A 304 -19.26 13.70 14.04
CA TYR A 304 -20.06 12.50 14.28
C TYR A 304 -19.68 11.88 15.63
N ALA A 305 -20.69 11.62 16.45
CA ALA A 305 -20.53 10.78 17.62
C ALA A 305 -20.40 9.31 17.19
N ILE A 306 -19.33 8.66 17.63
CA ILE A 306 -19.05 7.24 17.31
C ILE A 306 -19.07 6.45 18.59
N LYS A 307 -19.88 5.40 18.66
CA LYS A 307 -20.03 4.57 19.87
C LYS A 307 -18.67 4.08 20.37
N GLY A 308 -18.35 4.29 21.64
CA GLY A 308 -17.09 3.89 22.26
C GLY A 308 -15.93 4.85 21.99
N VAL A 309 -16.15 5.96 21.29
CA VAL A 309 -15.19 7.07 21.16
C VAL A 309 -15.73 8.23 21.99
N GLU A 310 -14.90 8.77 22.89
CA GLU A 310 -15.32 9.80 23.84
C GLU A 310 -15.65 11.12 23.15
N ASN A 311 -14.79 11.55 22.23
CA ASN A 311 -14.97 12.82 21.52
C ASN A 311 -15.53 12.56 20.11
N PRO A 312 -16.45 13.42 19.64
CA PRO A 312 -16.91 13.36 18.25
C PRO A 312 -15.75 13.41 17.24
N LEU A 313 -15.84 12.61 16.20
CA LEU A 313 -14.86 12.53 15.12
C LEU A 313 -15.32 13.39 13.94
N GLU A 314 -14.45 14.26 13.42
CA GLU A 314 -14.74 14.95 12.18
C GLU A 314 -14.62 13.97 11.00
N VAL A 315 -15.66 13.88 10.18
CA VAL A 315 -15.78 12.96 9.06
C VAL A 315 -15.64 13.70 7.75
N PHE A 316 -14.79 13.18 6.90
CA PHE A 316 -14.52 13.70 5.56
C PHE A 316 -14.85 12.64 4.49
N GLU A 317 -15.06 13.10 3.27
CA GLU A 317 -15.22 12.25 2.10
C GLU A 317 -14.21 12.65 1.02
N VAL A 318 -13.67 11.66 0.32
CA VAL A 318 -12.89 11.83 -0.89
C VAL A 318 -13.48 10.98 -2.00
N GLY A 319 -13.42 11.48 -3.22
CA GLY A 319 -13.80 10.70 -4.38
C GLY A 319 -13.61 11.46 -5.68
N GLU A 320 -13.79 10.75 -6.77
CA GLU A 320 -13.73 11.34 -8.11
C GLU A 320 -14.94 12.26 -8.33
N THR A 321 -14.67 13.46 -8.79
CA THR A 321 -15.68 14.47 -9.09
C THR A 321 -16.67 13.96 -10.14
N GLY A 322 -17.96 14.00 -9.80
CA GLY A 322 -19.02 13.50 -10.68
C GLY A 322 -19.33 12.01 -10.55
N ALA A 323 -18.45 11.22 -9.94
CA ALA A 323 -18.66 9.79 -9.68
C ALA A 323 -18.95 9.49 -8.20
N ALA A 324 -18.24 10.15 -7.28
CA ALA A 324 -18.49 10.02 -5.86
C ALA A 324 -19.81 10.73 -5.46
N PRO A 325 -20.58 10.19 -4.51
CA PRO A 325 -21.82 10.80 -4.07
C PRO A 325 -21.67 12.18 -3.46
N LEU A 326 -20.62 12.41 -2.68
CA LEU A 326 -20.35 13.66 -1.92
C LEU A 326 -21.59 14.10 -1.11
N LYS A 327 -22.33 13.12 -0.59
CA LYS A 327 -23.56 13.30 0.18
C LYS A 327 -23.30 13.07 1.66
N GLN A 328 -24.16 13.65 2.48
CA GLN A 328 -24.09 13.43 3.91
C GLN A 328 -24.16 11.93 4.24
N PRO A 329 -23.23 11.41 5.06
CA PRO A 329 -23.28 10.04 5.58
C PRO A 329 -24.61 9.77 6.31
N VAL A 330 -25.01 8.51 6.32
CA VAL A 330 -26.28 8.09 6.93
C VAL A 330 -26.05 7.71 8.38
N ASP A 331 -26.83 8.33 9.27
CA ASP A 331 -26.79 8.04 10.70
C ASP A 331 -27.18 6.58 10.99
N SER A 332 -26.57 6.02 12.02
CA SER A 332 -26.86 4.69 12.53
C SER A 332 -26.91 4.70 14.07
N GLU A 333 -27.37 3.62 14.68
CA GLU A 333 -27.34 3.48 16.15
C GLU A 333 -25.92 3.52 16.76
N LYS A 334 -24.89 3.27 15.95
CA LYS A 334 -23.49 3.20 16.37
C LYS A 334 -22.68 4.43 16.00
N ALA A 335 -23.17 5.26 15.09
CA ALA A 335 -22.53 6.49 14.66
C ALA A 335 -23.56 7.45 14.07
N TYR A 336 -23.56 8.72 14.48
CA TYR A 336 -24.52 9.72 14.05
C TYR A 336 -23.93 11.12 14.15
N ARG A 337 -24.48 12.04 13.37
CA ARG A 337 -24.05 13.44 13.33
C ARG A 337 -24.44 14.17 14.61
N VAL A 338 -23.54 15.06 15.12
CA VAL A 338 -23.76 15.94 16.28
C VAL A 338 -23.72 17.40 15.90
#